data_d07757b5c70eaead932a48bd82986c38
#
_entry.id   d07757b5c70eaead932a48bd82986c38
#
_cell.length_a   1.000
_cell.length_b   1.000
_cell.length_c   1.000
_cell.angle_alpha   90.00
_cell.angle_beta   90.00
_cell.angle_gamma   90.00
#
_symmetry.space_group_name_H-M   'P 1'
#
loop_
_entity.id
_entity.type
_entity.pdbx_description
1 polymer ?
#
loop_
_entity_poly.entity_id
_entity_poly.type
_entity_poly.pdbx_seq_one_letter_code
_entity_poly.pdbx_strand_id
1 'polypeptide(L)'
;MRMMFRTRVEGIENIPGSGPVILAGNHLTFIDSMILPLVCDRTVHFIGKDEYVTGKGIKGRLMAWFFTGSGMIPVDRDGANGGVAALMTGRRILEEGKIFGIYPEGTRSPDGRLYRGRTGIARLTLMTGAPVVPFAMIGTDKLQPGGAGMPRPGRVTVRFGEPMEFSRYEGMDRDRYVLRAVTDSVMAEVMRLSGQEYVDMYATKAKAA
;
A
#
# COMPACT_ATOMS: atom_id res chain seq x y z
N MET A 1 12.13 -12.50 -12.15
CA MET A 1 12.02 -12.01 -10.76
C MET A 1 11.95 -13.11 -9.70
N ARG A 2 11.26 -14.22 -9.91
CA ARG A 2 11.26 -15.37 -8.96
C ARG A 2 12.67 -15.92 -8.59
N MET A 3 13.67 -15.78 -9.46
CA MET A 3 15.07 -16.21 -9.17
C MET A 3 15.86 -15.21 -8.30
N MET A 4 15.48 -13.93 -8.29
CA MET A 4 16.21 -12.88 -7.54
C MET A 4 15.69 -12.72 -6.11
N PHE A 5 14.38 -12.90 -5.91
CA PHE A 5 13.74 -12.81 -4.60
C PHE A 5 13.09 -14.15 -4.24
N ARG A 6 13.56 -14.77 -3.16
CA ARG A 6 12.89 -15.93 -2.56
C ARG A 6 11.70 -15.42 -1.76
N THR A 7 10.57 -15.23 -2.45
CA THR A 7 9.36 -14.70 -1.83
C THR A 7 8.58 -15.83 -1.17
N ARG A 8 8.32 -15.70 0.13
CA ARG A 8 7.37 -16.50 0.90
C ARG A 8 6.06 -15.71 1.01
N VAL A 9 4.95 -16.35 0.70
CA VAL A 9 3.61 -15.75 0.79
C VAL A 9 2.83 -16.53 1.84
N GLU A 10 2.18 -15.81 2.77
CA GLU A 10 1.38 -16.37 3.85
C GLU A 10 0.02 -15.68 3.85
N GLY A 11 -1.09 -16.43 4.00
CA GLY A 11 -2.45 -15.89 4.10
C GLY A 11 -3.00 -15.33 2.79
N ILE A 12 -2.50 -15.75 1.62
CA ILE A 12 -2.99 -15.27 0.31
C ILE A 12 -4.47 -15.58 0.10
N GLU A 13 -4.95 -16.65 0.71
CA GLU A 13 -6.36 -17.11 0.73
C GLU A 13 -7.29 -16.10 1.40
N ASN A 14 -6.79 -15.19 2.20
CA ASN A 14 -7.54 -14.11 2.83
C ASN A 14 -7.95 -13.00 1.85
N ILE A 15 -7.38 -12.98 0.65
CA ILE A 15 -7.80 -12.03 -0.39
C ILE A 15 -9.06 -12.58 -1.07
N PRO A 16 -10.22 -11.89 -0.97
CA PRO A 16 -11.43 -12.30 -1.67
C PRO A 16 -11.20 -12.51 -3.18
N GLY A 17 -11.68 -13.64 -3.71
CA GLY A 17 -11.51 -14.01 -5.11
C GLY A 17 -12.25 -13.08 -6.09
N SER A 18 -13.24 -12.32 -5.62
CA SER A 18 -14.03 -11.36 -6.41
C SER A 18 -14.46 -10.18 -5.56
N GLY A 19 -15.02 -9.14 -6.19
CA GLY A 19 -15.47 -7.92 -5.53
C GLY A 19 -14.36 -6.96 -5.15
N PRO A 20 -14.71 -5.78 -4.61
CA PRO A 20 -13.77 -4.75 -4.20
C PRO A 20 -12.97 -5.19 -2.97
N VAL A 21 -11.68 -4.88 -2.94
CA VAL A 21 -10.80 -5.15 -1.81
C VAL A 21 -9.79 -4.02 -1.66
N ILE A 22 -9.54 -3.58 -0.44
CA ILE A 22 -8.44 -2.68 -0.12
C ILE A 22 -7.30 -3.51 0.49
N LEU A 23 -6.14 -3.59 -0.17
CA LEU A 23 -4.93 -4.14 0.43
C LEU A 23 -4.17 -3.01 1.12
N ALA A 24 -3.96 -3.11 2.43
CA ALA A 24 -3.30 -2.08 3.23
C ALA A 24 -2.07 -2.61 3.95
N GLY A 25 -0.91 -2.00 3.77
CA GLY A 25 0.31 -2.51 4.38
C GLY A 25 1.37 -1.46 4.67
N ASN A 26 2.46 -1.91 5.30
CA ASN A 26 3.65 -1.12 5.56
C ASN A 26 4.43 -0.85 4.25
N HIS A 27 5.19 0.22 4.24
CA HIS A 27 6.00 0.61 3.08
C HIS A 27 7.45 0.85 3.48
N LEU A 28 8.31 -0.10 3.18
CA LEU A 28 9.73 -0.06 3.53
C LEU A 28 10.59 0.47 2.38
N THR A 29 10.36 -0.07 1.17
CA THR A 29 11.20 0.22 0.02
C THR A 29 10.38 0.32 -1.28
N PHE A 30 11.03 0.76 -2.34
CA PHE A 30 10.43 0.81 -3.67
C PHE A 30 9.98 -0.57 -4.19
N ILE A 31 10.74 -1.63 -3.87
CA ILE A 31 10.43 -2.98 -4.35
C ILE A 31 9.15 -3.58 -3.76
N ASP A 32 8.61 -3.03 -2.67
CA ASP A 32 7.32 -3.47 -2.11
C ASP A 32 6.21 -3.37 -3.17
N SER A 33 6.18 -2.25 -3.89
CA SER A 33 5.20 -2.00 -4.96
C SER A 33 5.43 -2.85 -6.22
N MET A 34 6.60 -3.49 -6.33
CA MET A 34 6.88 -4.44 -7.41
C MET A 34 6.51 -5.87 -7.01
N ILE A 35 6.73 -6.24 -5.74
CA ILE A 35 6.49 -7.61 -5.25
C ILE A 35 5.00 -7.85 -5.03
N LEU A 36 4.28 -6.91 -4.46
CA LEU A 36 2.86 -7.08 -4.13
C LEU A 36 2.00 -7.50 -5.34
N PRO A 37 2.05 -6.86 -6.52
CA PRO A 37 1.29 -7.30 -7.69
C PRO A 37 1.72 -8.67 -8.24
N LEU A 38 2.97 -9.08 -8.00
CA LEU A 38 3.50 -10.35 -8.52
C LEU A 38 3.08 -11.56 -7.70
N VAL A 39 2.62 -11.37 -6.48
CA VAL A 39 2.18 -12.46 -5.59
C VAL A 39 0.67 -12.61 -5.54
N CYS A 40 -0.08 -11.63 -6.01
CA CYS A 40 -1.54 -11.68 -6.05
C CYS A 40 -2.03 -12.23 -7.39
N ASP A 41 -3.06 -13.10 -7.36
CA ASP A 41 -3.68 -13.65 -8.57
C ASP A 41 -4.55 -12.63 -9.30
N ARG A 42 -5.09 -11.65 -8.57
CA ARG A 42 -5.86 -10.53 -9.11
C ARG A 42 -4.97 -9.31 -9.26
N THR A 43 -5.21 -8.50 -10.30
CA THR A 43 -4.49 -7.24 -10.51
C THR A 43 -4.71 -6.28 -9.34
N VAL A 44 -3.62 -5.86 -8.70
CA VAL A 44 -3.62 -4.87 -7.63
C VAL A 44 -3.38 -3.49 -8.24
N HIS A 45 -4.37 -2.61 -8.15
CA HIS A 45 -4.22 -1.21 -8.58
C HIS A 45 -3.70 -0.37 -7.43
N PHE A 46 -2.69 0.43 -7.66
CA PHE A 46 -2.19 1.38 -6.67
C PHE A 46 -1.75 2.68 -7.32
N ILE A 47 -1.71 3.73 -6.52
CA ILE A 47 -1.33 5.06 -6.99
C ILE A 47 0.16 5.24 -6.84
N GLY A 48 0.83 5.53 -7.96
CA GLY A 48 2.23 5.91 -8.00
C GLY A 48 2.43 7.35 -8.44
N LYS A 49 3.65 7.87 -8.24
CA LYS A 49 4.05 9.15 -8.84
C LYS A 49 4.09 9.01 -10.36
N ASP A 50 3.62 10.02 -11.06
CA ASP A 50 3.63 10.10 -12.52
C ASP A 50 5.05 10.00 -13.11
N GLU A 51 6.07 10.45 -12.38
CA GLU A 51 7.49 10.33 -12.75
C GLU A 51 7.90 8.88 -13.10
N TYR A 52 7.26 7.87 -12.53
CA TYR A 52 7.55 6.46 -12.82
C TYR A 52 7.06 6.01 -14.20
N VAL A 53 6.09 6.72 -14.80
CA VAL A 53 5.55 6.42 -16.13
C VAL A 53 5.98 7.44 -17.19
N THR A 54 6.51 8.60 -16.79
CA THR A 54 6.97 9.67 -17.68
C THR A 54 8.49 9.69 -17.90
N GLY A 55 9.21 8.76 -17.28
CA GLY A 55 10.67 8.68 -17.34
C GLY A 55 11.22 8.58 -18.76
N LYS A 56 12.24 9.37 -19.08
CA LYS A 56 12.88 9.41 -20.40
C LYS A 56 13.93 8.30 -20.58
N GLY A 57 14.18 7.89 -21.84
CA GLY A 57 15.18 6.88 -22.19
C GLY A 57 14.71 5.43 -21.99
N ILE A 58 15.60 4.46 -22.30
CA ILE A 58 15.27 3.00 -22.28
C ILE A 58 14.87 2.54 -20.88
N LYS A 59 15.56 3.01 -19.84
CA LYS A 59 15.21 2.68 -18.44
C LYS A 59 13.83 3.22 -18.06
N GLY A 60 13.50 4.47 -18.42
CA GLY A 60 12.21 5.07 -18.17
C GLY A 60 11.06 4.33 -18.88
N ARG A 61 11.27 3.93 -20.14
CA ARG A 61 10.28 3.15 -20.90
C ARG A 61 10.04 1.75 -20.31
N LEU A 62 11.10 1.07 -19.85
CA LEU A 62 10.98 -0.24 -19.20
C LEU A 62 10.24 -0.13 -17.87
N MET A 63 10.53 0.90 -17.09
CA MET A 63 9.82 1.20 -15.84
C MET A 63 8.34 1.53 -16.10
N ALA A 64 8.06 2.39 -17.06
CA ALA A 64 6.71 2.74 -17.45
C ALA A 64 5.91 1.49 -17.89
N TRP A 65 6.47 0.65 -18.74
CA TRP A 65 5.86 -0.61 -19.17
C TRP A 65 5.56 -1.53 -17.97
N PHE A 66 6.53 -1.69 -17.07
CA PHE A 66 6.34 -2.52 -15.87
C PHE A 66 5.23 -1.99 -14.97
N PHE A 67 5.25 -0.69 -14.65
CA PHE A 67 4.26 -0.11 -13.73
C PHE A 67 2.87 -0.02 -14.33
N THR A 68 2.74 0.31 -15.61
CA THR A 68 1.45 0.27 -16.30
C THR A 68 0.89 -1.15 -16.34
N GLY A 69 1.73 -2.15 -16.64
CA GLY A 69 1.34 -3.56 -16.64
C GLY A 69 1.04 -4.14 -15.26
N SER A 70 1.60 -3.57 -14.20
CA SER A 70 1.34 -3.99 -12.81
C SER A 70 0.12 -3.33 -12.15
N GLY A 71 -0.64 -2.51 -12.88
CA GLY A 71 -1.85 -1.87 -12.36
C GLY A 71 -1.60 -0.51 -11.66
N MET A 72 -0.38 0.05 -11.75
CA MET A 72 -0.12 1.37 -11.20
C MET A 72 -0.84 2.46 -12.01
N ILE A 73 -1.53 3.34 -11.27
CA ILE A 73 -2.20 4.52 -11.83
C ILE A 73 -1.40 5.75 -11.45
N PRO A 74 -0.88 6.50 -12.45
CA PRO A 74 -0.16 7.74 -12.18
C PRO A 74 -1.11 8.81 -11.66
N VAL A 75 -0.75 9.45 -10.56
CA VAL A 75 -1.48 10.61 -10.01
C VAL A 75 -0.46 11.64 -9.56
N ASP A 76 -0.69 12.89 -9.92
CA ASP A 76 0.04 14.02 -9.35
C ASP A 76 -0.28 14.12 -7.86
N ARG A 77 0.69 13.78 -7.03
CA ARG A 77 0.57 13.76 -5.56
C ARG A 77 1.09 15.04 -4.90
N ASP A 78 1.82 15.84 -5.64
CA ASP A 78 2.52 17.01 -5.11
C ASP A 78 1.68 18.29 -5.23
N GLY A 79 0.57 18.26 -5.99
CA GLY A 79 -0.41 19.34 -6.07
C GLY A 79 -1.28 19.48 -4.81
N ALA A 80 -1.81 20.67 -4.57
CA ALA A 80 -2.68 20.98 -3.43
C ALA A 80 -3.88 20.02 -3.26
N ASN A 81 -4.32 19.39 -4.35
CA ASN A 81 -5.44 18.44 -4.40
C ASN A 81 -5.00 16.97 -4.55
N GLY A 82 -3.71 16.65 -4.47
CA GLY A 82 -3.18 15.31 -4.73
C GLY A 82 -3.81 14.22 -3.84
N GLY A 83 -4.09 14.54 -2.59
CA GLY A 83 -4.78 13.62 -1.67
C GLY A 83 -6.23 13.33 -2.05
N VAL A 84 -6.95 14.35 -2.56
CA VAL A 84 -8.34 14.19 -3.03
C VAL A 84 -8.38 13.39 -4.32
N ALA A 85 -7.50 13.69 -5.29
CA ALA A 85 -7.40 12.96 -6.54
C ALA A 85 -7.08 11.48 -6.30
N ALA A 86 -6.16 11.19 -5.38
CA ALA A 86 -5.83 9.84 -4.97
C ALA A 86 -7.03 9.10 -4.36
N LEU A 87 -7.79 9.76 -3.47
CA LEU A 87 -8.98 9.20 -2.86
C LEU A 87 -10.06 8.87 -3.90
N MET A 88 -10.35 9.80 -4.82
CA MET A 88 -11.36 9.61 -5.87
C MET A 88 -10.97 8.51 -6.86
N THR A 89 -9.69 8.41 -7.19
CA THR A 89 -9.18 7.32 -8.03
C THR A 89 -9.33 5.96 -7.34
N GLY A 90 -8.95 5.85 -6.06
CA GLY A 90 -9.12 4.63 -5.28
C GLY A 90 -10.59 4.23 -5.16
N ARG A 91 -11.49 5.19 -4.91
CA ARG A 91 -12.93 4.96 -4.88
C ARG A 91 -13.43 4.36 -6.19
N ARG A 92 -13.11 4.95 -7.34
CA ARG A 92 -13.53 4.44 -8.66
C ARG A 92 -13.06 3.00 -8.89
N ILE A 93 -11.81 2.67 -8.54
CA ILE A 93 -11.26 1.32 -8.68
C ILE A 93 -12.07 0.32 -7.87
N LEU A 94 -12.42 0.67 -6.64
CA LEU A 94 -13.22 -0.18 -5.76
C LEU A 94 -14.67 -0.32 -6.25
N GLU A 95 -15.30 0.75 -6.73
CA GLU A 95 -16.64 0.72 -7.34
C GLU A 95 -16.68 -0.17 -8.61
N GLU A 96 -15.56 -0.33 -9.32
CA GLU A 96 -15.39 -1.28 -10.43
C GLU A 96 -15.16 -2.74 -9.95
N GLY A 97 -15.24 -3.03 -8.65
CA GLY A 97 -15.05 -4.36 -8.08
C GLY A 97 -13.58 -4.85 -8.09
N LYS A 98 -12.62 -3.93 -8.20
CA LYS A 98 -11.19 -4.24 -8.31
C LYS A 98 -10.47 -4.14 -6.97
N ILE A 99 -9.20 -4.60 -6.94
CA ILE A 99 -8.33 -4.46 -5.77
C ILE A 99 -7.59 -3.13 -5.83
N PHE A 100 -7.62 -2.40 -4.72
CA PHE A 100 -6.85 -1.19 -4.52
C PHE A 100 -5.81 -1.37 -3.41
N GLY A 101 -4.52 -1.24 -3.76
CA GLY A 101 -3.40 -1.28 -2.82
C GLY A 101 -3.10 0.11 -2.28
N ILE A 102 -2.91 0.22 -0.97
CA ILE A 102 -2.58 1.46 -0.28
C ILE A 102 -1.52 1.24 0.80
N TYR A 103 -0.60 2.17 0.92
CA TYR A 103 0.30 2.27 2.06
C TYR A 103 -0.18 3.42 2.95
N PRO A 104 -0.84 3.13 4.10
CA PRO A 104 -1.48 4.17 4.90
C PRO A 104 -0.51 5.20 5.46
N GLU A 105 0.77 4.87 5.64
CA GLU A 105 1.82 5.80 6.05
C GLU A 105 2.00 6.97 5.06
N GLY A 106 1.61 6.78 3.79
CA GLY A 106 1.68 7.77 2.72
C GLY A 106 3.08 8.00 2.16
N THR A 107 4.10 7.40 2.74
CA THR A 107 5.49 7.41 2.26
C THR A 107 6.23 6.20 2.82
N ARG A 108 7.41 5.89 2.27
CA ARG A 108 8.28 4.83 2.79
C ARG A 108 8.78 5.17 4.19
N SER A 109 8.90 4.17 5.05
CA SER A 109 9.53 4.30 6.35
C SER A 109 10.98 4.77 6.20
N PRO A 110 11.45 5.73 7.02
CA PRO A 110 12.84 6.19 6.98
C PRO A 110 13.84 5.21 7.61
N ASP A 111 13.38 4.38 8.57
CA ASP A 111 14.23 3.60 9.45
C ASP A 111 13.75 2.15 9.70
N GLY A 112 12.71 1.74 8.98
CA GLY A 112 12.14 0.39 9.10
C GLY A 112 11.07 0.23 10.18
N ARG A 113 10.75 1.28 10.98
CA ARG A 113 9.63 1.28 11.92
C ARG A 113 8.31 1.55 11.20
N LEU A 114 7.19 1.20 11.84
CA LEU A 114 5.85 1.46 11.33
C LEU A 114 5.34 2.80 11.87
N TYR A 115 4.95 3.68 10.98
CA TYR A 115 4.51 5.03 11.32
C TYR A 115 2.98 5.18 11.24
N ARG A 116 2.47 6.21 11.92
CA ARG A 116 1.04 6.54 11.96
C ARG A 116 0.42 6.65 10.58
N GLY A 117 -0.66 5.89 10.35
CA GLY A 117 -1.41 5.89 9.09
C GLY A 117 -2.24 7.16 8.90
N ARG A 118 -2.39 7.59 7.65
CA ARG A 118 -3.30 8.65 7.22
C ARG A 118 -4.71 8.10 7.04
N THR A 119 -5.73 8.91 7.30
CA THR A 119 -7.14 8.48 7.33
C THR A 119 -7.78 8.24 5.95
N GLY A 120 -7.03 8.35 4.87
CA GLY A 120 -7.52 8.06 3.52
C GLY A 120 -8.05 6.64 3.36
N ILE A 121 -7.39 5.65 4.01
CA ILE A 121 -7.85 4.26 3.98
C ILE A 121 -9.22 4.10 4.65
N ALA A 122 -9.43 4.70 5.83
CA ALA A 122 -10.70 4.66 6.52
C ALA A 122 -11.81 5.30 5.68
N ARG A 123 -11.51 6.43 5.05
CA ARG A 123 -12.47 7.08 4.16
C ARG A 123 -12.85 6.21 2.98
N LEU A 124 -11.90 5.52 2.34
CA LEU A 124 -12.18 4.61 1.23
C LEU A 124 -13.08 3.46 1.65
N THR A 125 -12.74 2.74 2.72
CA THR A 125 -13.57 1.59 3.15
C THR A 125 -14.99 2.03 3.55
N LEU A 126 -15.14 3.17 4.25
CA LEU A 126 -16.46 3.67 4.67
C LEU A 126 -17.29 4.21 3.50
N MET A 127 -16.68 4.76 2.45
CA MET A 127 -17.37 5.24 1.25
C MET A 127 -17.80 4.11 0.31
N THR A 128 -17.08 3.00 0.29
CA THR A 128 -17.27 1.94 -0.72
C THR A 128 -17.79 0.62 -0.13
N GLY A 129 -17.77 0.47 1.20
CA GLY A 129 -18.05 -0.81 1.87
C GLY A 129 -17.00 -1.90 1.62
N ALA A 130 -15.91 -1.57 0.92
CA ALA A 130 -14.88 -2.55 0.59
C ALA A 130 -14.16 -3.04 1.85
N PRO A 131 -13.99 -4.37 2.04
CA PRO A 131 -13.18 -4.91 3.13
C PRO A 131 -11.73 -4.52 2.98
N VAL A 132 -11.04 -4.39 4.11
CA VAL A 132 -9.60 -4.13 4.16
C VAL A 132 -8.89 -5.43 4.50
N VAL A 133 -8.00 -5.90 3.62
CA VAL A 133 -7.07 -6.99 3.92
C VAL A 133 -5.73 -6.36 4.28
N PRO A 134 -5.33 -6.38 5.57
CA PRO A 134 -4.04 -5.87 5.97
C PRO A 134 -2.94 -6.81 5.49
N PHE A 135 -1.79 -6.25 5.10
CA PHE A 135 -0.63 -7.05 4.75
C PHE A 135 0.67 -6.49 5.32
N ALA A 136 1.69 -7.33 5.42
CA ALA A 136 3.03 -6.93 5.81
C ALA A 136 4.07 -7.36 4.76
N MET A 137 4.93 -6.40 4.37
CA MET A 137 6.18 -6.65 3.68
C MET A 137 7.30 -6.78 4.70
N ILE A 138 8.04 -7.91 4.68
CA ILE A 138 9.07 -8.22 5.66
C ILE A 138 10.36 -8.55 4.92
N GLY A 139 11.45 -7.83 5.25
CA GLY A 139 12.79 -8.06 4.73
C GLY A 139 13.15 -7.29 3.47
N THR A 140 12.27 -6.48 2.90
CA THR A 140 12.58 -5.64 1.73
C THR A 140 13.55 -4.51 2.06
N ASP A 141 13.53 -4.01 3.29
CA ASP A 141 14.51 -3.07 3.85
C ASP A 141 15.94 -3.59 3.80
N LYS A 142 16.14 -4.90 4.04
CA LYS A 142 17.44 -5.55 3.97
C LYS A 142 17.95 -5.73 2.53
N LEU A 143 17.02 -5.87 1.59
CA LEU A 143 17.37 -6.03 0.17
C LEU A 143 17.68 -4.70 -0.51
N GLN A 144 17.08 -3.62 -0.06
CA GLN A 144 17.30 -2.27 -0.58
C GLN A 144 17.50 -1.28 0.57
N PRO A 145 18.64 -1.34 1.28
CA PRO A 145 18.92 -0.45 2.40
C PRO A 145 18.83 1.01 1.99
N GLY A 146 18.16 1.83 2.82
CA GLY A 146 17.90 3.24 2.51
C GLY A 146 16.91 3.48 1.36
N GLY A 147 16.30 2.42 0.81
CA GLY A 147 15.29 2.53 -0.25
C GLY A 147 15.82 3.04 -1.59
N ALA A 148 17.15 3.07 -1.80
CA ALA A 148 17.82 3.56 -2.99
C ALA A 148 18.77 2.49 -3.58
N GLY A 149 19.10 2.62 -4.86
CA GLY A 149 20.01 1.70 -5.55
C GLY A 149 19.36 0.40 -6.03
N MET A 150 20.18 -0.50 -6.58
CA MET A 150 19.70 -1.82 -7.04
C MET A 150 19.45 -2.75 -5.84
N PRO A 151 18.30 -3.43 -5.81
CA PRO A 151 18.01 -4.39 -4.74
C PRO A 151 18.99 -5.59 -4.83
N ARG A 152 19.38 -6.08 -3.65
CA ARG A 152 20.21 -7.29 -3.51
C ARG A 152 19.32 -8.53 -3.55
N PRO A 153 19.81 -9.68 -4.05
CA PRO A 153 19.09 -10.95 -3.92
C PRO A 153 18.87 -11.32 -2.46
N GLY A 154 17.70 -11.87 -2.13
CA GLY A 154 17.43 -12.30 -0.77
C GLY A 154 16.02 -12.83 -0.55
N ARG A 155 15.62 -12.92 0.72
CA ARG A 155 14.33 -13.44 1.14
C ARG A 155 13.37 -12.30 1.48
N VAL A 156 12.13 -12.41 0.99
CA VAL A 156 11.03 -11.52 1.33
C VAL A 156 9.87 -12.36 1.80
N THR A 157 9.18 -11.92 2.83
CA THR A 157 7.89 -12.50 3.21
C THR A 157 6.81 -11.47 2.99
N VAL A 158 5.73 -11.87 2.32
CA VAL A 158 4.48 -11.12 2.21
C VAL A 158 3.45 -11.88 3.02
N ARG A 159 2.90 -11.24 4.06
CA ARG A 159 1.92 -11.87 4.94
C ARG A 159 0.62 -11.09 4.88
N PHE A 160 -0.48 -11.77 4.52
CA PHE A 160 -1.82 -11.20 4.50
C PHE A 160 -2.58 -11.60 5.76
N GLY A 161 -3.24 -10.64 6.39
CA GLY A 161 -4.15 -10.86 7.52
C GLY A 161 -5.58 -11.14 7.07
N GLU A 162 -6.45 -11.41 8.04
CA GLU A 162 -7.87 -11.61 7.79
C GLU A 162 -8.55 -10.33 7.27
N PRO A 163 -9.59 -10.44 6.43
CA PRO A 163 -10.37 -9.30 5.99
C PRO A 163 -11.03 -8.57 7.17
N MET A 164 -10.90 -7.26 7.20
CA MET A 164 -11.51 -6.38 8.20
C MET A 164 -12.69 -5.66 7.57
N GLU A 165 -13.87 -5.82 8.15
CA GLU A 165 -15.09 -5.13 7.73
C GLU A 165 -15.46 -4.01 8.69
N PHE A 166 -15.91 -2.89 8.13
CA PHE A 166 -16.26 -1.69 8.89
C PHE A 166 -17.71 -1.23 8.64
N SER A 167 -18.59 -2.13 8.21
CA SER A 167 -20.00 -1.88 7.92
C SER A 167 -20.77 -1.20 9.06
N ARG A 168 -20.39 -1.50 10.33
CA ARG A 168 -20.95 -0.83 11.53
C ARG A 168 -20.77 0.69 11.57
N TYR A 169 -19.87 1.23 10.75
CA TYR A 169 -19.59 2.67 10.65
C TYR A 169 -20.07 3.27 9.30
N GLU A 170 -20.94 2.58 8.59
CA GLU A 170 -21.52 3.06 7.33
C GLU A 170 -22.12 4.47 7.51
N GLY A 171 -21.89 5.36 6.52
CA GLY A 171 -22.32 6.75 6.56
C GLY A 171 -21.47 7.68 7.43
N MET A 172 -20.43 7.18 8.12
CA MET A 172 -19.57 7.98 9.00
C MET A 172 -18.22 8.36 8.36
N ASP A 173 -18.16 8.41 7.03
CA ASP A 173 -16.97 8.69 6.25
C ASP A 173 -16.41 10.13 6.40
N ARG A 174 -17.14 10.99 7.14
CA ARG A 174 -16.73 12.37 7.49
C ARG A 174 -16.41 12.55 8.98
N ASP A 175 -16.75 11.58 9.83
CA ASP A 175 -16.46 11.66 11.26
C ASP A 175 -14.97 11.42 11.52
N ARG A 176 -14.27 12.45 12.01
CA ARG A 176 -12.83 12.40 12.24
C ARG A 176 -12.40 11.35 13.26
N TYR A 177 -13.25 11.06 14.25
CA TYR A 177 -12.95 10.08 15.30
C TYR A 177 -13.10 8.65 14.76
N VAL A 178 -14.18 8.40 14.01
CA VAL A 178 -14.39 7.12 13.33
C VAL A 178 -13.29 6.86 12.30
N LEU A 179 -12.95 7.84 11.46
CA LEU A 179 -11.84 7.73 10.51
C LEU A 179 -10.52 7.40 11.21
N ARG A 180 -10.25 8.02 12.37
CA ARG A 180 -9.04 7.73 13.13
C ARG A 180 -9.07 6.31 13.72
N ALA A 181 -10.17 5.92 14.36
CA ALA A 181 -10.33 4.60 14.97
C ALA A 181 -10.19 3.46 13.93
N VAL A 182 -10.85 3.59 12.77
CA VAL A 182 -10.74 2.61 11.67
C VAL A 182 -9.29 2.52 11.17
N THR A 183 -8.63 3.68 10.96
CA THR A 183 -7.23 3.68 10.51
C THR A 183 -6.32 3.02 11.55
N ASP A 184 -6.49 3.34 12.83
CA ASP A 184 -5.66 2.78 13.91
C ASP A 184 -5.88 1.28 14.04
N SER A 185 -7.11 0.78 13.86
CA SER A 185 -7.40 -0.66 13.83
C SER A 185 -6.64 -1.37 12.70
N VAL A 186 -6.62 -0.80 11.50
CA VAL A 186 -5.86 -1.37 10.37
C VAL A 186 -4.36 -1.32 10.64
N MET A 187 -3.84 -0.20 11.17
CA MET A 187 -2.41 -0.08 11.50
C MET A 187 -1.97 -1.03 12.61
N ALA A 188 -2.82 -1.29 13.59
CA ALA A 188 -2.55 -2.29 14.64
C ALA A 188 -2.40 -3.70 14.04
N GLU A 189 -3.22 -4.04 13.07
CA GLU A 189 -3.13 -5.34 12.38
C GLU A 189 -1.86 -5.42 11.51
N VAL A 190 -1.52 -4.35 10.77
CA VAL A 190 -0.25 -4.27 10.03
C VAL A 190 0.95 -4.41 10.97
N MET A 191 0.91 -3.78 12.15
CA MET A 191 1.94 -3.91 13.18
C MET A 191 2.07 -5.36 13.66
N ARG A 192 0.96 -6.02 13.96
CA ARG A 192 0.94 -7.44 14.38
C ARG A 192 1.54 -8.36 13.32
N LEU A 193 1.20 -8.15 12.05
CA LEU A 193 1.68 -8.96 10.93
C LEU A 193 3.17 -8.74 10.64
N SER A 194 3.63 -7.49 10.71
CA SER A 194 5.01 -7.10 10.37
C SER A 194 5.99 -7.32 11.51
N GLY A 195 5.52 -7.23 12.76
CA GLY A 195 6.36 -7.21 13.95
C GLY A 195 7.19 -5.93 14.11
N GLN A 196 6.85 -4.87 13.38
CA GLN A 196 7.56 -3.58 13.47
C GLN A 196 7.19 -2.84 14.75
N GLU A 197 8.16 -2.07 15.28
CA GLU A 197 7.90 -1.06 16.31
C GLU A 197 7.01 0.04 15.73
N TYR A 198 5.93 0.38 16.43
CA TYR A 198 5.02 1.45 16.02
C TYR A 198 5.43 2.79 16.60
N VAL A 199 5.43 3.81 15.75
CA VAL A 199 5.72 5.21 16.13
C VAL A 199 4.48 6.06 15.88
N ASP A 200 3.88 6.63 16.93
CA ASP A 200 2.71 7.50 16.81
C ASP A 200 3.07 8.91 16.28
N MET A 201 3.67 8.91 15.10
CA MET A 201 4.07 10.10 14.35
C MET A 201 3.93 9.81 12.85
N TYR A 202 3.63 10.82 12.06
CA TYR A 202 3.66 10.66 10.60
C TYR A 202 5.09 10.53 10.07
N ALA A 203 5.34 9.56 9.19
CA ALA A 203 6.65 9.30 8.60
C ALA A 203 7.24 10.55 7.89
N THR A 204 6.40 11.44 7.35
CA THR A 204 6.84 12.70 6.75
C THR A 204 7.48 13.65 7.76
N LYS A 205 7.04 13.64 9.02
CA LYS A 205 7.69 14.43 10.09
C LYS A 205 9.02 13.82 10.50
N ALA A 206 9.08 12.48 10.61
CA ALA A 206 10.31 11.78 10.95
C ALA A 206 11.42 11.96 9.90
N LYS A 207 11.06 12.18 8.63
CA LYS A 207 12.02 12.46 7.55
C LYS A 207 12.55 13.89 7.55
N ALA A 208 11.82 14.81 8.16
CA ALA A 208 12.18 16.22 8.21
C ALA A 208 13.01 16.58 9.47
N ALA A 209 13.08 15.67 10.43
CA ALA A 209 13.88 15.77 11.65
C ALA A 209 15.28 15.20 11.43
#